data_83be43239664bbdc4cca2f7aa60f7aa8
#
_entry.id   83be43239664bbdc4cca2f7aa60f7aa8
#
_cell.length_a   1.000
_cell.length_b   1.000
_cell.length_c   1.000
_cell.angle_alpha   90.00
_cell.angle_beta   90.00
_cell.angle_gamma   90.00
#
_symmetry.space_group_name_H-M   'P 1'
#
loop_
_entity.id
_entity.type
_entity.pdbx_description
1 polymer ?
#
loop_
_entity_poly.entity_id
_entity_poly.type
_entity_poly.pdbx_seq_one_letter_code
_entity_poly.pdbx_strand_id
1 'polypeptide(L)'
;MNIKTMIDIEDEVRQALLGYVTAYCRPLPKDFSLPSVEVRKIGASETNNINTFMVMLYSRAETEAEADELLRKCIGLLDAIAKDQTTAIRYVTINAGGAWAADPVRPELAMCTATLMITVHTTYMEVNHE
;
A
#
# COMPACT_ATOMS: atom_id res chain seq x y z
N MET A 1 -8.94 20.12 -21.49
CA MET A 1 -7.65 20.49 -20.87
C MET A 1 -7.18 19.34 -20.01
N ASN A 2 -5.97 18.90 -20.22
CA ASN A 2 -5.36 17.86 -19.40
C ASN A 2 -4.66 18.48 -18.21
N ILE A 3 -4.95 17.98 -17.03
CA ILE A 3 -4.25 18.39 -15.82
C ILE A 3 -3.40 17.23 -15.29
N LYS A 4 -2.25 17.57 -14.70
CA LYS A 4 -1.41 16.63 -14.01
C LYS A 4 -2.05 16.32 -12.66
N THR A 5 -2.14 15.05 -12.31
CA THR A 5 -2.75 14.62 -11.05
C THR A 5 -1.96 13.46 -10.46
N MET A 6 -2.00 13.36 -9.14
CA MET A 6 -1.43 12.21 -8.44
C MET A 6 -2.42 11.06 -8.49
N ILE A 7 -1.88 9.87 -8.70
CA ILE A 7 -2.66 8.63 -8.64
C ILE A 7 -3.15 8.40 -7.20
N ASP A 8 -4.26 7.70 -7.04
CA ASP A 8 -4.68 7.20 -5.73
C ASP A 8 -3.84 5.97 -5.39
N ILE A 9 -2.74 6.19 -4.68
CA ILE A 9 -1.77 5.13 -4.40
C ILE A 9 -2.34 4.06 -3.47
N GLU A 10 -3.22 4.41 -2.54
CA GLU A 10 -3.83 3.41 -1.66
C GLU A 10 -4.65 2.42 -2.47
N ASP A 11 -5.44 2.91 -3.41
CA ASP A 11 -6.24 2.04 -4.28
C ASP A 11 -5.35 1.25 -5.25
N GLU A 12 -4.32 1.86 -5.81
CA GLU A 12 -3.38 1.16 -6.70
C GLU A 12 -2.70 -0.02 -5.99
N VAL A 13 -2.23 0.19 -4.78
CA VAL A 13 -1.59 -0.87 -4.00
C VAL A 13 -2.61 -1.96 -3.65
N ARG A 14 -3.79 -1.55 -3.21
CA ARG A 14 -4.87 -2.49 -2.89
C ARG A 14 -5.23 -3.34 -4.10
N GLN A 15 -5.43 -2.73 -5.27
CA GLN A 15 -5.75 -3.44 -6.50
C GLN A 15 -4.64 -4.43 -6.88
N ALA A 16 -3.39 -4.03 -6.73
CA ALA A 16 -2.25 -4.88 -7.02
C ALA A 16 -2.21 -6.13 -6.11
N LEU A 17 -2.67 -6.00 -4.88
CA LEU A 17 -2.68 -7.10 -3.91
C LEU A 17 -3.94 -7.98 -3.98
N LEU A 18 -5.02 -7.49 -4.60
CA LEU A 18 -6.25 -8.26 -4.74
C LEU A 18 -6.02 -9.55 -5.51
N GLY A 19 -6.67 -10.61 -5.07
CA GLY A 19 -6.50 -11.94 -5.65
C GLY A 19 -5.39 -12.76 -4.99
N TYR A 20 -4.51 -12.10 -4.24
CA TYR A 20 -3.44 -12.78 -3.50
C TYR A 20 -3.65 -12.70 -1.99
N VAL A 21 -4.10 -11.55 -1.49
CA VAL A 21 -4.33 -11.31 -0.07
C VAL A 21 -5.60 -10.46 0.11
N THR A 22 -6.13 -10.45 1.32
CA THR A 22 -7.22 -9.53 1.69
C THR A 22 -6.61 -8.18 2.05
N ALA A 23 -6.92 -7.16 1.29
CA ALA A 23 -6.35 -5.82 1.45
C ALA A 23 -7.45 -4.76 1.56
N TYR A 24 -7.24 -3.82 2.46
CA TYR A 24 -8.16 -2.71 2.71
C TYR A 24 -7.44 -1.37 2.57
N CYS A 25 -8.20 -0.36 2.08
CA CYS A 25 -7.81 1.04 2.22
C CYS A 25 -8.54 1.66 3.41
N ARG A 26 -8.21 2.90 3.75
CA ARG A 26 -8.96 3.64 4.76
C ARG A 26 -10.35 4.05 4.25
N PRO A 27 -11.39 4.03 5.09
CA PRO A 27 -11.39 3.57 6.48
C PRO A 27 -11.44 2.04 6.58
N LEU A 28 -10.76 1.51 7.59
CA LEU A 28 -10.79 0.07 7.85
C LEU A 28 -12.19 -0.33 8.33
N PRO A 29 -12.85 -1.34 7.73
CA PRO A 29 -14.16 -1.79 8.19
C PRO A 29 -14.08 -2.32 9.64
N LYS A 30 -15.17 -2.16 10.39
CA LYS A 30 -15.22 -2.66 11.78
C LYS A 30 -15.06 -4.18 11.86
N ASP A 31 -15.58 -4.89 10.87
CA ASP A 31 -15.60 -6.35 10.81
C ASP A 31 -14.58 -6.88 9.80
N PHE A 32 -13.42 -6.24 9.73
CA PHE A 32 -12.38 -6.67 8.80
C PHE A 32 -11.97 -8.12 9.03
N SER A 33 -11.69 -8.81 7.92
CA SER A 33 -11.26 -10.21 7.94
C SER A 33 -9.82 -10.35 8.39
N LEU A 34 -9.46 -11.53 8.90
CA LEU A 34 -8.08 -11.87 9.25
C LEU A 34 -7.66 -13.13 8.50
N PRO A 35 -6.42 -13.26 8.08
CA PRO A 35 -5.39 -12.21 8.06
C PRO A 35 -5.67 -11.17 6.97
N SER A 36 -5.29 -9.93 7.21
CA SER A 36 -5.50 -8.87 6.23
C SER A 36 -4.44 -7.78 6.36
N VAL A 37 -4.31 -6.99 5.30
CA VAL A 37 -3.39 -5.86 5.27
C VAL A 37 -4.17 -4.57 5.01
N GLU A 38 -3.81 -3.52 5.73
CA GLU A 38 -4.34 -2.18 5.51
C GLU A 38 -3.26 -1.34 4.86
N VAL A 39 -3.63 -0.57 3.84
CA VAL A 39 -2.73 0.27 3.06
C VAL A 39 -3.00 1.73 3.42
N ARG A 40 -1.96 2.48 3.82
CA ARG A 40 -2.06 3.90 4.13
C ARG A 40 -0.99 4.71 3.46
N LYS A 41 -1.38 5.75 2.75
CA LYS A 41 -0.45 6.77 2.28
C LYS A 41 -0.12 7.69 3.45
N ILE A 42 1.18 7.90 3.70
CA ILE A 42 1.64 8.80 4.76
C ILE A 42 2.45 9.97 4.22
N GLY A 43 2.75 9.98 2.94
CA GLY A 43 3.45 11.09 2.30
C GLY A 43 3.50 10.93 0.80
N ALA A 44 3.79 12.03 0.11
CA ALA A 44 3.94 12.05 -1.33
C ALA A 44 4.87 13.18 -1.74
N SER A 45 5.64 12.95 -2.79
CA SER A 45 6.47 13.96 -3.41
C SER A 45 6.49 13.75 -4.92
N GLU A 46 6.82 14.81 -5.65
CA GLU A 46 6.96 14.75 -7.10
C GLU A 46 8.23 15.42 -7.53
N THR A 47 8.93 14.78 -8.46
CA THR A 47 10.12 15.36 -9.10
C THR A 47 10.15 14.89 -10.56
N ASN A 48 10.19 15.84 -11.51
CA ASN A 48 10.32 15.53 -12.93
C ASN A 48 9.30 14.52 -13.46
N ASN A 49 8.02 14.74 -13.15
CA ASN A 49 6.90 13.86 -13.56
C ASN A 49 6.95 12.46 -12.96
N ILE A 50 7.71 12.29 -11.89
CA ILE A 50 7.76 11.05 -11.14
C ILE A 50 7.21 11.32 -9.75
N ASN A 51 6.20 10.56 -9.36
CA ASN A 51 5.61 10.66 -8.03
C ASN A 51 6.18 9.55 -7.15
N THR A 52 6.62 9.92 -5.95
CA THR A 52 7.06 8.95 -4.95
C THR A 52 6.15 9.08 -3.73
N PHE A 53 5.59 7.96 -3.33
CA PHE A 53 4.70 7.89 -2.19
C PHE A 53 5.35 7.11 -1.06
N MET A 54 5.19 7.63 0.15
CA MET A 54 5.49 6.86 1.35
C MET A 54 4.21 6.18 1.79
N VAL A 55 4.23 4.85 1.84
CA VAL A 55 3.05 4.04 2.11
C VAL A 55 3.37 3.10 3.26
N MET A 56 2.49 3.04 4.25
CA MET A 56 2.57 2.04 5.30
C MET A 56 1.63 0.89 5.03
N LEU A 57 2.14 -0.31 5.28
CA LEU A 57 1.34 -1.53 5.31
C LEU A 57 1.20 -1.96 6.76
N TYR A 58 -0.03 -2.24 7.17
CA TYR A 58 -0.34 -2.78 8.49
C TYR A 58 -0.91 -4.17 8.28
N SER A 59 -0.13 -5.20 8.59
CA SER A 59 -0.65 -6.57 8.51
C SER A 59 -1.18 -7.00 9.87
N ARG A 60 -2.38 -7.55 9.88
CA ARG A 60 -3.06 -8.01 11.09
C ARG A 60 -3.41 -9.47 10.97
N ALA A 61 -3.15 -10.22 12.03
CA ALA A 61 -3.46 -11.64 12.09
C ALA A 61 -3.65 -12.07 13.54
N GLU A 62 -4.06 -13.32 13.73
CA GLU A 62 -4.25 -13.86 15.09
C GLU A 62 -2.93 -14.11 15.79
N THR A 63 -1.86 -14.39 15.02
CA THR A 63 -0.53 -14.65 15.58
C THR A 63 0.51 -13.75 14.94
N GLU A 64 1.61 -13.52 15.64
CA GLU A 64 2.74 -12.73 15.14
C GLU A 64 3.36 -13.37 13.89
N ALA A 65 3.50 -14.70 13.88
CA ALA A 65 4.07 -15.41 12.74
C ALA A 65 3.24 -15.19 11.46
N GLU A 66 1.91 -15.24 11.58
CA GLU A 66 1.02 -15.01 10.45
C GLU A 66 1.08 -13.56 9.97
N ALA A 67 1.11 -12.60 10.90
CA ALA A 67 1.20 -11.18 10.54
C ALA A 67 2.52 -10.88 9.82
N ASP A 68 3.63 -11.43 10.30
CA ASP A 68 4.94 -11.26 9.67
C ASP A 68 4.99 -11.91 8.28
N GLU A 69 4.49 -13.11 8.16
CA GLU A 69 4.44 -13.82 6.88
C GLU A 69 3.60 -13.06 5.85
N LEU A 70 2.44 -12.56 6.26
CA LEU A 70 1.59 -11.75 5.38
C LEU A 70 2.29 -10.49 4.92
N LEU A 71 2.97 -9.79 5.83
CA LEU A 71 3.70 -8.57 5.48
C LEU A 71 4.80 -8.84 4.45
N ARG A 72 5.60 -9.89 4.69
CA ARG A 72 6.67 -10.27 3.75
C ARG A 72 6.10 -10.66 2.38
N LYS A 73 4.97 -11.36 2.37
CA LYS A 73 4.28 -11.72 1.13
C LYS A 73 3.83 -10.48 0.36
N CYS A 74 3.24 -9.51 1.04
CA CYS A 74 2.80 -8.26 0.40
C CYS A 74 3.96 -7.49 -0.21
N ILE A 75 5.06 -7.37 0.52
CA ILE A 75 6.25 -6.67 0.02
C ILE A 75 6.81 -7.38 -1.20
N GLY A 76 6.91 -8.70 -1.16
CA GLY A 76 7.39 -9.49 -2.31
C GLY A 76 6.48 -9.38 -3.53
N LEU A 77 5.17 -9.37 -3.32
CA LEU A 77 4.20 -9.18 -4.40
C LEU A 77 4.35 -7.82 -5.07
N LEU A 78 4.44 -6.76 -4.28
CA LEU A 78 4.58 -5.41 -4.80
C LEU A 78 5.89 -5.23 -5.57
N ASP A 79 6.98 -5.81 -5.08
CA ASP A 79 8.26 -5.79 -5.79
C ASP A 79 8.16 -6.52 -7.14
N ALA A 80 7.54 -7.68 -7.17
CA ALA A 80 7.35 -8.45 -8.40
C ALA A 80 6.46 -7.70 -9.39
N ILE A 81 5.38 -7.09 -8.92
CA ILE A 81 4.46 -6.31 -9.75
C ILE A 81 5.17 -5.10 -10.36
N ALA A 82 6.01 -4.43 -9.57
CA ALA A 82 6.79 -3.31 -10.06
C ALA A 82 7.75 -3.73 -11.19
N LYS A 83 8.38 -4.89 -11.06
CA LYS A 83 9.29 -5.43 -12.08
C LYS A 83 8.57 -5.82 -13.36
N ASP A 84 7.34 -6.30 -13.27
CA ASP A 84 6.54 -6.67 -14.43
C ASP A 84 6.06 -5.46 -15.24
N GLN A 85 5.99 -4.29 -14.61
CA GLN A 85 5.56 -3.03 -15.22
C GLN A 85 4.18 -3.10 -15.89
N THR A 86 3.29 -3.92 -15.33
CA THR A 86 1.91 -4.06 -15.81
C THR A 86 0.94 -3.10 -15.15
N THR A 87 1.38 -2.41 -14.08
CA THR A 87 0.60 -1.43 -13.35
C THR A 87 1.32 -0.07 -13.39
N ALA A 88 0.76 0.93 -12.72
CA ALA A 88 1.41 2.25 -12.59
C ALA A 88 2.64 2.22 -11.69
N ILE A 89 2.78 1.18 -10.85
CA ILE A 89 3.89 1.05 -9.91
C ILE A 89 5.16 0.68 -10.67
N ARG A 90 6.24 1.46 -10.45
CA ARG A 90 7.52 1.28 -11.16
C ARG A 90 8.63 0.78 -10.26
N TYR A 91 8.69 1.28 -9.03
CA TYR A 91 9.70 0.88 -8.06
C TYR A 91 9.09 0.79 -6.68
N VAL A 92 9.54 -0.20 -5.91
CA VAL A 92 9.16 -0.37 -4.51
C VAL A 92 10.44 -0.60 -3.73
N THR A 93 10.68 0.24 -2.72
CA THR A 93 11.81 0.08 -1.80
C THR A 93 11.30 0.08 -0.37
N ILE A 94 11.95 -0.70 0.49
CA ILE A 94 11.62 -0.75 1.90
C ILE A 94 12.36 0.37 2.60
N ASN A 95 11.60 1.28 3.23
CA ASN A 95 12.18 2.35 4.05
C ASN A 95 12.37 1.90 5.49
N ALA A 96 11.38 1.17 6.03
CA ALA A 96 11.46 0.50 7.32
C ALA A 96 10.51 -0.68 7.30
N GLY A 97 10.94 -1.83 7.77
CA GLY A 97 10.12 -3.03 7.68
C GLY A 97 10.15 -3.88 8.94
N GLY A 98 9.10 -4.66 9.15
CA GLY A 98 9.04 -5.69 10.17
C GLY A 98 8.89 -5.16 11.60
N ALA A 99 8.36 -3.96 11.79
CA ALA A 99 8.16 -3.42 13.13
C ALA A 99 6.84 -3.92 13.72
N TRP A 100 6.89 -4.37 14.96
CA TRP A 100 5.70 -4.76 15.72
C TRP A 100 5.04 -3.53 16.34
N ALA A 101 3.72 -3.52 16.35
CA ALA A 101 2.96 -2.43 16.95
C ALA A 101 1.68 -2.97 17.57
N ALA A 102 1.17 -2.30 18.59
CA ALA A 102 -0.13 -2.63 19.14
C ALA A 102 -1.22 -2.06 18.23
N ASP A 103 -2.22 -2.89 17.91
CA ASP A 103 -3.37 -2.42 17.14
C ASP A 103 -4.23 -1.54 18.05
N PRO A 104 -4.42 -0.25 17.72
CA PRO A 104 -5.22 0.64 18.56
C PRO A 104 -6.72 0.27 18.60
N VAL A 105 -7.19 -0.46 17.60
CA VAL A 105 -8.60 -0.86 17.50
C VAL A 105 -8.85 -2.18 18.21
N ARG A 106 -7.96 -3.14 18.00
CA ARG A 106 -8.08 -4.49 18.58
C ARG A 106 -6.72 -4.91 19.13
N PRO A 107 -6.37 -4.47 20.36
CA PRO A 107 -5.03 -4.71 20.92
C PRO A 107 -4.64 -6.18 21.09
N GLU A 108 -5.63 -7.08 21.08
CA GLU A 108 -5.39 -8.53 21.16
C GLU A 108 -4.83 -9.13 19.88
N LEU A 109 -4.89 -8.40 18.77
CA LEU A 109 -4.38 -8.87 17.50
C LEU A 109 -2.90 -8.58 17.35
N ALA A 110 -2.20 -9.47 16.65
CA ALA A 110 -0.84 -9.21 16.23
C ALA A 110 -0.85 -8.27 15.02
N MET A 111 -0.06 -7.21 15.08
CA MET A 111 0.08 -6.26 13.99
C MET A 111 1.55 -6.02 13.69
N CYS A 112 1.92 -6.17 12.42
CA CYS A 112 3.26 -5.89 11.94
C CYS A 112 3.19 -4.82 10.86
N THR A 113 4.12 -3.86 10.87
CA THR A 113 4.08 -2.73 9.96
C THR A 113 5.34 -2.63 9.13
N ALA A 114 5.20 -2.07 7.94
CA ALA A 114 6.33 -1.70 7.09
C ALA A 114 6.02 -0.37 6.41
N THR A 115 7.07 0.42 6.20
CA THR A 115 7.00 1.65 5.43
C THR A 115 7.73 1.44 4.12
N LEU A 116 7.04 1.69 3.02
CA LEU A 116 7.56 1.53 1.66
C LEU A 116 7.61 2.87 0.95
N MET A 117 8.61 3.01 0.08
CA MET A 117 8.63 4.10 -0.90
C MET A 117 8.20 3.49 -2.23
N ILE A 118 7.12 4.00 -2.81
CA ILE A 118 6.56 3.50 -4.05
C ILE A 118 6.60 4.61 -5.10
N THR A 119 7.27 4.33 -6.20
CA THR A 119 7.44 5.29 -7.29
C THR A 119 6.49 4.92 -8.43
N VAL A 120 5.74 5.91 -8.91
CA VAL A 120 4.81 5.76 -10.03
C VAL A 120 5.03 6.88 -11.02
N HIS A 121 4.59 6.69 -12.26
CA HIS A 121 4.56 7.76 -13.24
C HIS A 121 3.42 8.74 -12.93
N THR A 122 3.63 10.00 -13.30
CA THR A 122 2.58 11.01 -13.24
C THR A 122 1.41 10.61 -14.12
N THR A 123 0.21 10.84 -13.62
CA THR A 123 -1.01 10.65 -14.37
C THR A 123 -1.61 11.99 -14.79
N TYR A 124 -2.48 11.95 -15.80
CA TYR A 124 -3.17 13.12 -16.30
C TYR A 124 -4.67 12.85 -16.34
N MET A 125 -5.44 13.88 -16.06
CA MET A 125 -6.91 13.82 -16.08
C MET A 125 -7.43 14.88 -17.05
N GLU A 126 -8.36 14.47 -17.91
CA GLU A 126 -9.08 15.41 -18.76
C GLU A 126 -10.11 16.17 -17.94
N VAL A 127 -10.07 17.48 -18.03
CA VAL A 127 -11.04 18.36 -17.34
C VAL A 127 -11.76 19.19 -18.38
N ASN A 128 -13.08 19.08 -18.39
CA ASN A 128 -13.92 19.87 -19.28
C ASN A 128 -14.29 21.18 -18.61
N HIS A 129 -14.18 22.24 -19.36
CA HIS A 129 -14.58 23.58 -18.91
C HIS A 129 -16.03 23.80 -19.29
N GLU A 130 -16.87 24.12 -18.30
CA GLU A 130 -18.27 24.45 -18.51
C GLU A 130 -18.54 25.94 -18.36
#